data_1a7d465f84a785307cdcac087d1e47b5
#
_entry.id   1a7d465f84a785307cdcac087d1e47b5
#
_cell.length_a   1.000
_cell.length_b   1.000
_cell.length_c   1.000
_cell.angle_alpha   90.00
_cell.angle_beta   90.00
_cell.angle_gamma   90.00
#
_symmetry.space_group_name_H-M   'P 1'
#
loop_
_entity.id
_entity.type
_entity.pdbx_description
1 polymer ?
#
loop_
_entity_poly.entity_id
_entity_poly.type
_entity_poly.pdbx_seq_one_letter_code
_entity_poly.pdbx_strand_id
1 'polypeptide(L)'
;TSVGLCDGLNKIGKKSIVCLREPSLGPSFGMKGGAAGGGYAQVVPMEQINLHFTGDFHAITSAHNLLSALIDNHIYWGNKLSIDIRRIVWKRAIDMNDRSLRSIVVDLGGIANGFPRQDGFDISVASEIMAIFCLAKDLNDLEERIGNITIAYTREKKPSYAKDLKAQGPMTVLLKDAIRPNVTQTLENNPAIIHGGPFANIAHGCNSVIATKTALKLSDYVITEAGFGADLGAEKFFDIKCRKSGLRPDCVVIVATIRALKMHGGVKKDELKNENLDALKKGIVNLERHINNTRKFGLPVAVAINHFATDSEKEVNFLVDFCENFGVAISLCTHWSNGGEGTKDLANTVVKICEKSKNTFKFLYEDKLPLFKKIEKIAQEIYRASEV
;
A
#
# COMPACT_ATOMS: atom_id res chain seq x y z
N THR A 1 -7.74 12.27 -1.62
CA THR A 1 -8.72 12.36 -0.51
C THR A 1 -8.03 12.29 0.85
N SER A 2 -7.06 11.37 1.10
CA SER A 2 -6.40 11.24 2.41
C SER A 2 -5.76 12.54 2.89
N VAL A 3 -5.03 13.24 2.01
CA VAL A 3 -4.43 14.54 2.31
C VAL A 3 -5.53 15.57 2.62
N GLY A 4 -6.54 15.68 1.75
CA GLY A 4 -7.65 16.62 1.96
C GLY A 4 -8.40 16.36 3.27
N LEU A 5 -8.63 15.09 3.66
CA LEU A 5 -9.27 14.78 4.94
C LEU A 5 -8.40 15.21 6.13
N CYS A 6 -7.07 15.02 6.05
CA CYS A 6 -6.16 15.54 7.07
C CYS A 6 -6.27 17.06 7.20
N ASP A 7 -6.21 17.77 6.07
CA ASP A 7 -6.36 19.23 6.06
C ASP A 7 -7.74 19.66 6.58
N GLY A 8 -8.82 18.97 6.20
CA GLY A 8 -10.16 19.23 6.69
C GLY A 8 -10.32 19.03 8.21
N LEU A 9 -9.71 17.99 8.77
CA LEU A 9 -9.69 17.76 10.22
C LEU A 9 -8.97 18.90 10.96
N ASN A 10 -7.81 19.33 10.46
CA ASN A 10 -7.09 20.47 11.04
C ASN A 10 -7.88 21.77 10.89
N LYS A 11 -8.61 22.00 9.78
CA LYS A 11 -9.50 23.15 9.57
C LYS A 11 -10.63 23.25 10.60
N ILE A 12 -11.13 22.10 11.09
CA ILE A 12 -12.16 22.06 12.14
C ILE A 12 -11.56 21.98 13.56
N GLY A 13 -10.27 22.26 13.72
CA GLY A 13 -9.57 22.34 15.00
C GLY A 13 -9.16 21.00 15.61
N LYS A 14 -9.16 19.90 14.85
CA LYS A 14 -8.66 18.60 15.29
C LYS A 14 -7.20 18.45 14.91
N LYS A 15 -6.34 17.97 15.81
CA LYS A 15 -4.93 17.67 15.51
C LYS A 15 -4.84 16.38 14.70
N SER A 16 -4.51 16.47 13.44
CA SER A 16 -4.39 15.31 12.57
C SER A 16 -3.08 15.25 11.81
N ILE A 17 -2.61 14.03 11.53
CA ILE A 17 -1.43 13.71 10.72
C ILE A 17 -1.85 12.71 9.64
N VAL A 18 -1.38 12.91 8.42
CA VAL A 18 -1.53 11.93 7.33
C VAL A 18 -0.27 11.09 7.17
N CYS A 19 -0.43 9.78 7.03
CA CYS A 19 0.65 8.83 6.78
C CYS A 19 0.47 8.18 5.41
N LEU A 20 1.43 8.38 4.52
CA LEU A 20 1.36 7.98 3.12
C LEU A 20 2.56 7.09 2.73
N ARG A 21 2.38 6.36 1.62
CA ARG A 21 3.49 5.68 0.95
C ARG A 21 4.30 6.67 0.13
N GLU A 22 5.60 6.40 0.06
CA GLU A 22 6.48 7.01 -0.93
C GLU A 22 6.21 6.39 -2.31
N PRO A 23 6.14 7.18 -3.39
CA PRO A 23 5.93 6.66 -4.74
C PRO A 23 7.21 6.06 -5.33
N SER A 24 7.07 4.98 -6.10
CA SER A 24 8.13 4.40 -6.92
C SER A 24 8.37 5.21 -8.19
N LEU A 25 9.62 5.25 -8.66
CA LEU A 25 10.00 5.95 -9.89
C LEU A 25 9.28 5.39 -11.12
N GLY A 26 9.17 4.08 -11.25
CA GLY A 26 8.50 3.46 -12.38
C GLY A 26 7.08 3.98 -12.60
N PRO A 27 6.17 3.90 -11.63
CA PRO A 27 4.84 4.51 -11.71
C PRO A 27 4.84 6.03 -11.85
N SER A 28 5.81 6.75 -11.25
CA SER A 28 5.90 8.21 -11.36
C SER A 28 6.14 8.67 -12.80
N PHE A 29 6.96 7.95 -13.55
CA PHE A 29 7.18 8.18 -14.99
C PHE A 29 6.17 7.44 -15.88
N GLY A 30 5.28 6.65 -15.31
CA GLY A 30 4.25 5.89 -16.03
C GLY A 30 2.90 6.59 -16.07
N MET A 31 1.87 5.84 -16.44
CA MET A 31 0.49 6.33 -16.54
C MET A 31 -0.13 6.77 -15.21
N LYS A 32 0.38 6.29 -14.08
CA LYS A 32 -0.11 6.65 -12.74
C LYS A 32 0.32 8.04 -12.30
N GLY A 33 1.51 8.48 -12.72
CA GLY A 33 2.17 9.66 -12.18
C GLY A 33 2.60 9.48 -10.71
N GLY A 34 2.94 10.57 -10.04
CA GLY A 34 3.36 10.58 -8.64
C GLY A 34 2.23 10.35 -7.64
N ALA A 35 2.56 10.25 -6.36
CA ALA A 35 1.63 9.92 -5.28
C ALA A 35 1.57 10.98 -4.16
N ALA A 36 2.09 12.18 -4.38
CA ALA A 36 2.08 13.27 -3.39
C ALA A 36 0.72 13.99 -3.24
N GLY A 37 -0.34 13.49 -3.89
CA GLY A 37 -1.64 14.16 -3.98
C GLY A 37 -1.78 14.99 -5.25
N GLY A 38 -2.74 15.92 -5.28
CA GLY A 38 -2.98 16.76 -6.44
C GLY A 38 -3.90 17.94 -6.14
N GLY A 39 -3.83 18.97 -6.98
CA GLY A 39 -4.51 20.21 -6.72
C GLY A 39 -4.07 20.86 -5.41
N TYR A 40 -5.00 21.37 -4.63
CA TYR A 40 -4.71 21.96 -3.32
C TYR A 40 -4.58 20.92 -2.19
N ALA A 41 -4.95 19.66 -2.42
CA ALA A 41 -4.75 18.57 -1.46
C ALA A 41 -3.46 17.80 -1.78
N GLN A 42 -2.32 18.39 -1.48
CA GLN A 42 -1.01 17.91 -1.88
C GLN A 42 0.00 17.98 -0.74
N VAL A 43 0.93 17.05 -0.71
CA VAL A 43 2.10 17.03 0.17
C VAL A 43 3.29 17.63 -0.55
N VAL A 44 4.08 18.42 0.15
CA VAL A 44 5.24 19.13 -0.40
C VAL A 44 6.53 18.72 0.34
N PRO A 45 7.68 18.71 -0.36
CA PRO A 45 7.91 19.10 -1.77
C PRO A 45 7.58 17.97 -2.75
N MET A 46 6.60 18.16 -3.63
CA MET A 46 6.01 17.15 -4.50
C MET A 46 7.02 16.53 -5.47
N GLU A 47 7.83 17.34 -6.12
CA GLU A 47 8.82 16.89 -7.09
C GLU A 47 9.85 15.96 -6.45
N GLN A 48 10.35 16.31 -5.27
CA GLN A 48 11.33 15.50 -4.55
C GLN A 48 10.70 14.19 -4.08
N ILE A 49 9.48 14.24 -3.53
CA ILE A 49 8.74 13.05 -3.07
C ILE A 49 8.53 12.07 -4.23
N ASN A 50 8.21 12.56 -5.42
CA ASN A 50 7.96 11.74 -6.60
C ASN A 50 9.23 11.18 -7.26
N LEU A 51 10.42 11.62 -6.84
CA LEU A 51 11.69 11.18 -7.39
C LEU A 51 12.51 10.41 -6.33
N HIS A 52 13.64 10.93 -5.90
CA HIS A 52 14.51 10.23 -4.95
C HIS A 52 14.21 10.53 -3.48
N PHE A 53 13.50 11.58 -3.20
CA PHE A 53 13.09 12.08 -1.89
C PHE A 53 14.27 12.06 -0.88
N THR A 54 14.26 11.10 0.06
CA THR A 54 15.30 10.92 1.08
C THR A 54 16.22 9.74 0.82
N GLY A 55 15.97 8.97 -0.24
CA GLY A 55 16.79 7.84 -0.65
C GLY A 55 16.39 6.48 -0.06
N ASP A 56 15.22 6.37 0.58
CA ASP A 56 14.75 5.13 1.20
C ASP A 56 14.65 3.98 0.17
N PHE A 57 14.13 4.27 -1.02
CA PHE A 57 14.03 3.26 -2.08
C PHE A 57 15.40 2.85 -2.62
N HIS A 58 16.34 3.79 -2.70
CA HIS A 58 17.72 3.47 -3.08
C HIS A 58 18.37 2.55 -2.02
N ALA A 59 18.18 2.82 -0.74
CA ALA A 59 18.67 1.97 0.35
C ALA A 59 18.08 0.55 0.28
N ILE A 60 16.77 0.44 0.05
CA ILE A 60 16.07 -0.85 -0.11
C ILE A 60 16.60 -1.62 -1.32
N THR A 61 16.75 -0.95 -2.47
CA THR A 61 17.31 -1.54 -3.69
C THR A 61 18.75 -2.00 -3.48
N SER A 62 19.55 -1.21 -2.78
CA SER A 62 20.94 -1.55 -2.47
C SER A 62 21.04 -2.77 -1.55
N ALA A 63 20.24 -2.83 -0.50
CA ALA A 63 20.17 -3.99 0.40
C ALA A 63 19.69 -5.25 -0.33
N HIS A 64 18.70 -5.11 -1.23
CA HIS A 64 18.20 -6.20 -2.05
C HIS A 64 19.28 -6.77 -2.96
N ASN A 65 20.00 -5.92 -3.68
CA ASN A 65 21.04 -6.33 -4.62
C ASN A 65 22.31 -6.82 -3.92
N LEU A 66 22.60 -6.33 -2.70
CA LEU A 66 23.67 -6.89 -1.88
C LEU A 66 23.41 -8.37 -1.58
N LEU A 67 22.18 -8.75 -1.23
CA LEU A 67 21.83 -10.15 -1.01
C LEU A 67 22.01 -10.99 -2.28
N SER A 68 21.61 -10.48 -3.44
CA SER A 68 21.83 -11.16 -4.73
C SER A 68 23.32 -11.40 -4.99
N ALA A 69 24.14 -10.38 -4.76
CA ALA A 69 25.59 -10.49 -4.94
C ALA A 69 26.23 -11.47 -3.94
N LEU A 70 25.76 -11.51 -2.71
CA LEU A 70 26.25 -12.47 -1.70
C LEU A 70 25.89 -13.91 -2.06
N ILE A 71 24.73 -14.16 -2.64
CA ILE A 71 24.34 -15.50 -3.13
C ILE A 71 25.29 -15.96 -4.24
N ASP A 72 25.50 -15.14 -5.26
CA ASP A 72 26.39 -15.48 -6.38
C ASP A 72 27.85 -15.67 -5.90
N ASN A 73 28.32 -14.78 -5.03
CA ASN A 73 29.65 -14.92 -4.42
C ASN A 73 29.80 -16.21 -3.59
N HIS A 74 28.78 -16.59 -2.81
CA HIS A 74 28.79 -17.85 -2.07
C HIS A 74 28.89 -19.06 -2.97
N ILE A 75 28.16 -19.07 -4.09
CA ILE A 75 28.19 -20.15 -5.08
C ILE A 75 29.56 -20.22 -5.74
N TYR A 76 30.12 -19.08 -6.13
CA TYR A 76 31.44 -18.97 -6.75
C TYR A 76 32.55 -19.55 -5.87
N TRP A 77 32.55 -19.24 -4.57
CA TRP A 77 33.57 -19.65 -3.60
C TRP A 77 33.30 -21.02 -2.92
N GLY A 78 32.66 -21.92 -3.63
CA GLY A 78 32.57 -23.35 -3.25
C GLY A 78 31.24 -23.78 -2.67
N ASN A 79 30.22 -22.89 -2.66
CA ASN A 79 28.82 -23.28 -2.37
C ASN A 79 28.63 -24.22 -1.16
N LYS A 80 29.17 -23.85 -0.01
CA LYS A 80 29.12 -24.65 1.23
C LYS A 80 27.70 -25.00 1.68
N LEU A 81 26.70 -24.17 1.32
CA LEU A 81 25.29 -24.43 1.60
C LEU A 81 24.63 -25.41 0.61
N SER A 82 25.37 -25.88 -0.39
CA SER A 82 24.86 -26.78 -1.43
C SER A 82 23.63 -26.26 -2.16
N ILE A 83 23.58 -24.96 -2.41
CA ILE A 83 22.49 -24.31 -3.15
C ILE A 83 22.41 -24.90 -4.56
N ASP A 84 21.21 -25.28 -4.97
CA ASP A 84 20.95 -25.61 -6.38
C ASP A 84 20.76 -24.31 -7.15
N ILE A 85 21.67 -23.99 -8.06
CA ILE A 85 21.66 -22.75 -8.87
C ILE A 85 20.36 -22.56 -9.67
N ARG A 86 19.63 -23.64 -9.95
CA ARG A 86 18.33 -23.62 -10.63
C ARG A 86 17.17 -23.29 -9.67
N ARG A 87 17.44 -23.24 -8.36
CA ARG A 87 16.44 -23.06 -7.29
C ARG A 87 16.70 -21.82 -6.46
N ILE A 88 17.42 -20.86 -7.00
CA ILE A 88 17.55 -19.53 -6.42
C ILE A 88 16.21 -18.82 -6.66
N VAL A 89 15.55 -18.37 -5.58
CA VAL A 89 14.27 -17.66 -5.64
C VAL A 89 14.42 -16.15 -5.49
N TRP A 90 15.61 -15.71 -5.08
CA TRP A 90 15.95 -14.31 -4.92
C TRP A 90 16.50 -13.74 -6.23
N LYS A 91 15.83 -12.73 -6.76
CA LYS A 91 16.26 -12.00 -7.96
C LYS A 91 17.03 -10.73 -7.59
N ARG A 92 17.24 -9.87 -8.57
CA ARG A 92 17.73 -8.51 -8.42
C ARG A 92 16.56 -7.52 -8.38
N ALA A 93 16.82 -6.27 -8.05
CA ALA A 93 15.82 -5.22 -8.05
C ALA A 93 16.33 -3.93 -8.69
N ILE A 94 15.40 -3.19 -9.31
CA ILE A 94 15.59 -1.85 -9.82
C ILE A 94 14.28 -1.07 -9.67
N ASP A 95 14.32 0.20 -9.28
CA ASP A 95 13.10 0.99 -9.12
C ASP A 95 12.63 1.59 -10.45
N MET A 96 12.42 0.73 -11.44
CA MET A 96 11.93 1.08 -12.76
C MET A 96 11.11 -0.05 -13.37
N ASN A 97 10.08 0.30 -14.15
CA ASN A 97 9.35 -0.68 -14.96
C ASN A 97 10.14 -0.98 -16.23
N ASP A 98 11.02 -1.98 -16.19
CA ASP A 98 11.79 -2.45 -17.35
C ASP A 98 11.42 -3.86 -17.73
N ARG A 99 10.74 -4.00 -18.87
CA ARG A 99 10.28 -5.31 -19.35
C ARG A 99 11.44 -6.18 -19.82
N SER A 100 12.50 -5.60 -20.34
CA SER A 100 13.66 -6.32 -20.87
C SER A 100 14.48 -7.00 -19.77
N LEU A 101 14.44 -6.47 -18.55
CA LEU A 101 15.15 -7.02 -17.40
C LEU A 101 14.37 -8.09 -16.61
N ARG A 102 13.15 -8.45 -17.02
CA ARG A 102 12.33 -9.46 -16.29
C ARG A 102 12.88 -10.86 -16.34
N SER A 103 13.58 -11.19 -17.44
CA SER A 103 14.25 -12.47 -17.64
C SER A 103 15.56 -12.23 -18.37
N ILE A 104 16.67 -12.51 -17.70
CA ILE A 104 18.03 -12.32 -18.22
C ILE A 104 18.88 -13.55 -17.89
N VAL A 105 20.04 -13.63 -18.50
CA VAL A 105 21.10 -14.55 -18.10
C VAL A 105 22.21 -13.74 -17.47
N VAL A 106 22.62 -14.15 -16.26
CA VAL A 106 23.75 -13.54 -15.53
C VAL A 106 24.97 -14.47 -15.56
N ASP A 107 26.12 -13.94 -15.12
CA ASP A 107 27.39 -14.67 -14.98
C ASP A 107 27.95 -15.22 -16.31
N LEU A 108 27.66 -14.57 -17.43
CA LEU A 108 28.35 -14.81 -18.71
C LEU A 108 29.79 -14.27 -18.66
N GLY A 109 30.70 -14.84 -19.43
CA GLY A 109 32.10 -14.42 -19.51
C GLY A 109 33.10 -15.46 -19.02
N GLY A 110 32.70 -16.70 -18.86
CA GLY A 110 33.58 -17.84 -18.54
C GLY A 110 33.77 -18.01 -17.02
N ILE A 111 34.71 -18.89 -16.68
CA ILE A 111 34.92 -19.39 -15.31
C ILE A 111 35.26 -18.31 -14.28
N ALA A 112 35.79 -17.18 -14.72
CA ALA A 112 36.13 -16.05 -13.84
C ALA A 112 34.90 -15.27 -13.36
N ASN A 113 33.73 -15.41 -14.03
CA ASN A 113 32.52 -14.67 -13.71
C ASN A 113 31.47 -15.45 -12.93
N GLY A 114 31.62 -16.77 -12.79
CA GLY A 114 30.66 -17.59 -12.04
C GLY A 114 29.94 -18.63 -12.87
N PHE A 115 28.70 -18.93 -12.50
CA PHE A 115 27.88 -19.96 -13.14
C PHE A 115 26.72 -19.34 -13.88
N PRO A 116 26.67 -19.40 -15.22
CA PRO A 116 25.55 -18.85 -15.99
C PRO A 116 24.20 -19.40 -15.51
N ARG A 117 23.28 -18.51 -15.19
CA ARG A 117 21.93 -18.86 -14.74
C ARG A 117 20.89 -17.84 -15.18
N GLN A 118 19.64 -18.27 -15.17
CA GLN A 118 18.52 -17.34 -15.32
C GLN A 118 18.38 -16.47 -14.08
N ASP A 119 18.11 -15.18 -14.31
CA ASP A 119 17.80 -14.20 -13.28
C ASP A 119 16.81 -13.15 -13.83
N GLY A 120 16.54 -12.10 -13.10
CA GLY A 120 15.73 -10.98 -13.52
C GLY A 120 15.76 -9.86 -12.50
N PHE A 121 15.14 -8.75 -12.86
CA PHE A 121 14.96 -7.60 -11.98
C PHE A 121 13.48 -7.43 -11.67
N ASP A 122 13.14 -7.42 -10.38
CA ASP A 122 11.85 -7.00 -9.89
C ASP A 122 11.89 -5.50 -9.55
N ILE A 123 10.73 -4.83 -9.55
CA ILE A 123 10.68 -3.42 -9.14
C ILE A 123 10.85 -3.31 -7.62
N SER A 124 11.55 -2.28 -7.14
CA SER A 124 11.90 -2.14 -5.71
C SER A 124 10.70 -2.20 -4.77
N VAL A 125 9.55 -1.68 -5.18
CA VAL A 125 8.30 -1.73 -4.40
C VAL A 125 7.65 -3.12 -4.32
N ALA A 126 8.12 -4.08 -5.11
CA ALA A 126 7.75 -5.49 -5.03
C ALA A 126 8.76 -6.32 -4.22
N SER A 127 9.86 -5.71 -3.78
CA SER A 127 10.86 -6.38 -2.95
C SER A 127 10.28 -6.87 -1.64
N GLU A 128 10.67 -8.09 -1.24
CA GLU A 128 10.36 -8.62 0.10
C GLU A 128 10.95 -7.73 1.20
N ILE A 129 12.12 -7.09 0.95
CA ILE A 129 12.71 -6.13 1.88
C ILE A 129 11.79 -4.93 2.08
N MET A 130 11.16 -4.40 1.03
CA MET A 130 10.18 -3.32 1.16
C MET A 130 9.00 -3.72 2.07
N ALA A 131 8.49 -4.94 1.92
CA ALA A 131 7.40 -5.44 2.75
C ALA A 131 7.83 -5.63 4.21
N ILE A 132 8.99 -6.22 4.45
CA ILE A 132 9.59 -6.40 5.78
C ILE A 132 9.82 -5.05 6.45
N PHE A 133 10.44 -4.11 5.75
CA PHE A 133 10.72 -2.76 6.19
C PHE A 133 9.46 -2.02 6.67
N CYS A 134 8.37 -2.12 5.93
CA CYS A 134 7.10 -1.49 6.30
C CYS A 134 6.38 -2.18 7.46
N LEU A 135 6.68 -3.44 7.75
CA LEU A 135 6.09 -4.20 8.86
C LEU A 135 6.99 -4.25 10.11
N ALA A 136 8.25 -3.88 10.00
CA ALA A 136 9.19 -3.86 11.11
C ALA A 136 8.78 -2.84 12.18
N LYS A 137 9.09 -3.17 13.43
CA LYS A 137 8.82 -2.32 14.61
C LYS A 137 9.99 -1.42 14.96
N ASP A 138 11.20 -1.90 14.73
CA ASP A 138 12.46 -1.26 14.99
C ASP A 138 13.58 -1.93 14.19
N LEU A 139 14.82 -1.48 14.38
CA LEU A 139 15.98 -1.97 13.63
C LEU A 139 16.31 -3.43 13.96
N ASN A 140 16.10 -3.89 15.18
CA ASN A 140 16.38 -5.27 15.59
C ASN A 140 15.36 -6.24 14.96
N ASP A 141 14.07 -5.88 14.99
CA ASP A 141 12.99 -6.65 14.32
C ASP A 141 13.21 -6.69 12.80
N LEU A 142 13.73 -5.59 12.21
CA LEU A 142 14.10 -5.54 10.80
C LEU A 142 15.22 -6.55 10.48
N GLU A 143 16.31 -6.56 11.27
CA GLU A 143 17.43 -7.47 11.09
C GLU A 143 17.01 -8.94 11.20
N GLU A 144 16.22 -9.27 12.23
CA GLU A 144 15.71 -10.64 12.43
C GLU A 144 14.86 -11.10 11.24
N ARG A 145 13.95 -10.27 10.76
CA ARG A 145 13.09 -10.59 9.61
C ARG A 145 13.88 -10.77 8.32
N ILE A 146 14.84 -9.89 8.06
CA ILE A 146 15.74 -9.99 6.90
C ILE A 146 16.51 -11.31 6.96
N GLY A 147 17.01 -11.69 8.13
CA GLY A 147 17.71 -12.97 8.31
C GLY A 147 16.88 -14.21 7.92
N ASN A 148 15.56 -14.12 8.04
CA ASN A 148 14.64 -15.20 7.73
C ASN A 148 14.15 -15.25 6.27
N ILE A 149 14.62 -14.36 5.41
CA ILE A 149 14.30 -14.38 3.97
C ILE A 149 14.81 -15.69 3.36
N THR A 150 13.93 -16.41 2.68
CA THR A 150 14.32 -17.60 1.89
C THR A 150 14.96 -17.15 0.59
N ILE A 151 16.23 -17.52 0.37
CA ILE A 151 17.02 -17.10 -0.79
C ILE A 151 17.08 -18.12 -1.91
N ALA A 152 17.09 -19.41 -1.52
CA ALA A 152 17.26 -20.52 -2.44
C ALA A 152 16.82 -21.84 -1.78
N TYR A 153 16.87 -22.92 -2.56
CA TYR A 153 16.77 -24.28 -2.04
C TYR A 153 18.01 -25.08 -2.40
N THR A 154 18.41 -25.98 -1.52
CA THR A 154 19.49 -26.94 -1.76
C THR A 154 19.06 -27.99 -2.79
N ARG A 155 20.03 -28.82 -3.26
CA ARG A 155 19.71 -29.99 -4.12
C ARG A 155 18.72 -30.94 -3.47
N GLU A 156 18.73 -31.02 -2.13
CA GLU A 156 17.80 -31.82 -1.32
C GLU A 156 16.46 -31.11 -1.06
N LYS A 157 16.22 -29.95 -1.68
CA LYS A 157 15.01 -29.14 -1.54
C LYS A 157 14.82 -28.52 -0.14
N LYS A 158 15.87 -28.40 0.65
CA LYS A 158 15.84 -27.68 1.93
C LYS A 158 16.00 -26.18 1.66
N PRO A 159 15.23 -25.30 2.35
CA PRO A 159 15.39 -23.86 2.19
C PRO A 159 16.72 -23.37 2.76
N SER A 160 17.33 -22.39 2.09
CA SER A 160 18.46 -21.60 2.59
C SER A 160 18.01 -20.19 2.84
N TYR A 161 18.51 -19.56 3.90
CA TYR A 161 18.06 -18.26 4.37
C TYR A 161 19.18 -17.21 4.27
N ALA A 162 18.81 -15.93 4.28
CA ALA A 162 19.78 -14.82 4.27
C ALA A 162 20.75 -14.87 5.46
N LYS A 163 20.30 -15.34 6.64
CA LYS A 163 21.15 -15.54 7.83
C LYS A 163 22.22 -16.60 7.65
N ASP A 164 22.00 -17.60 6.79
CA ASP A 164 23.00 -18.64 6.52
C ASP A 164 24.21 -18.06 5.77
N LEU A 165 24.02 -16.94 5.07
CA LEU A 165 25.08 -16.13 4.45
C LEU A 165 25.58 -14.99 5.37
N LYS A 166 25.03 -14.84 6.59
CA LYS A 166 25.27 -13.72 7.48
C LYS A 166 24.97 -12.34 6.83
N ALA A 167 24.00 -12.31 5.91
CA ALA A 167 23.68 -11.14 5.12
C ALA A 167 22.86 -10.08 5.87
N GLN A 168 22.12 -10.48 6.91
CA GLN A 168 21.19 -9.61 7.63
C GLN A 168 21.84 -8.36 8.21
N GLY A 169 23.02 -8.50 8.82
CA GLY A 169 23.74 -7.36 9.42
C GLY A 169 24.12 -6.29 8.38
N PRO A 170 24.90 -6.63 7.34
CA PRO A 170 25.23 -5.67 6.26
C PRO A 170 24.01 -5.05 5.59
N MET A 171 22.93 -5.83 5.34
CA MET A 171 21.69 -5.30 4.79
C MET A 171 21.02 -4.31 5.73
N THR A 172 20.98 -4.60 7.02
CA THR A 172 20.41 -3.69 8.03
C THR A 172 21.20 -2.39 8.15
N VAL A 173 22.53 -2.45 8.02
CA VAL A 173 23.37 -1.24 8.00
C VAL A 173 23.02 -0.32 6.83
N LEU A 174 22.74 -0.87 5.65
CA LEU A 174 22.26 -0.08 4.49
C LEU A 174 20.89 0.57 4.75
N LEU A 175 20.05 -0.02 5.58
CA LEU A 175 18.69 0.42 5.87
C LEU A 175 18.57 1.30 7.13
N LYS A 176 19.65 1.48 7.91
CA LYS A 176 19.60 2.10 9.24
C LYS A 176 19.08 3.54 9.26
N ASP A 177 19.31 4.30 8.22
CA ASP A 177 18.83 5.67 8.11
C ASP A 177 17.45 5.72 7.47
N ALA A 178 17.21 4.88 6.47
CA ALA A 178 15.92 4.76 5.79
C ALA A 178 14.78 4.32 6.74
N ILE A 179 15.07 3.55 7.81
CA ILE A 179 14.03 3.09 8.76
C ILE A 179 13.35 4.22 9.54
N ARG A 180 13.87 5.43 9.49
CA ARG A 180 13.30 6.62 10.13
C ARG A 180 12.24 7.24 9.22
N PRO A 181 10.99 7.41 9.69
CA PRO A 181 9.94 8.01 8.88
C PRO A 181 10.26 9.45 8.46
N ASN A 182 9.94 9.78 7.23
CA ASN A 182 10.16 11.11 6.67
C ASN A 182 9.01 12.04 7.02
N VAL A 183 9.30 13.10 7.77
CA VAL A 183 8.31 14.12 8.15
C VAL A 183 8.33 15.24 7.13
N THR A 184 7.16 15.60 6.65
CA THR A 184 6.91 16.67 5.69
C THR A 184 5.59 17.37 6.00
N GLN A 185 5.01 18.12 5.08
CA GLN A 185 3.76 18.85 5.31
C GLN A 185 2.87 18.88 4.07
N THR A 186 1.59 19.14 4.29
CA THR A 186 0.65 19.49 3.22
C THR A 186 0.84 20.94 2.78
N LEU A 187 0.23 21.32 1.63
CA LEU A 187 0.18 22.73 1.19
C LEU A 187 -0.44 23.66 2.24
N GLU A 188 -1.28 23.14 3.13
CA GLU A 188 -1.91 23.88 4.21
C GLU A 188 -1.09 23.84 5.53
N ASN A 189 0.18 23.43 5.47
CA ASN A 189 1.13 23.36 6.59
C ASN A 189 0.73 22.35 7.67
N ASN A 190 -0.08 21.34 7.35
CA ASN A 190 -0.39 20.25 8.27
C ASN A 190 0.66 19.15 8.16
N PRO A 191 1.03 18.47 9.26
CA PRO A 191 2.07 17.46 9.24
C PRO A 191 1.66 16.23 8.43
N ALA A 192 2.60 15.73 7.64
CA ALA A 192 2.49 14.49 6.89
C ALA A 192 3.73 13.62 7.11
N ILE A 193 3.55 12.31 7.17
CA ILE A 193 4.64 11.34 7.26
C ILE A 193 4.60 10.46 6.03
N ILE A 194 5.73 10.41 5.31
CA ILE A 194 5.88 9.55 4.12
C ILE A 194 6.95 8.51 4.43
N HIS A 195 6.59 7.23 4.32
CA HIS A 195 7.55 6.18 4.66
C HIS A 195 7.18 4.82 4.06
N GLY A 196 8.08 4.26 3.26
CA GLY A 196 7.93 3.01 2.55
C GLY A 196 6.87 3.07 1.44
N GLY A 197 6.88 2.09 0.55
CA GLY A 197 5.99 2.11 -0.62
C GLY A 197 5.65 0.74 -1.19
N PRO A 198 5.26 -0.26 -0.38
CA PRO A 198 4.98 -1.59 -0.91
C PRO A 198 3.74 -1.58 -1.80
N PHE A 199 3.79 -2.29 -2.93
CA PHE A 199 2.62 -2.45 -3.80
C PHE A 199 1.55 -3.31 -3.14
N ALA A 200 0.28 -2.92 -3.28
CA ALA A 200 -0.84 -3.65 -2.70
C ALA A 200 -1.14 -4.99 -3.40
N ASN A 201 -0.84 -5.12 -4.67
CA ASN A 201 -1.00 -6.37 -5.42
C ASN A 201 0.10 -7.41 -5.12
N ILE A 202 1.24 -6.99 -4.58
CA ILE A 202 2.37 -7.87 -4.27
C ILE A 202 2.52 -8.04 -2.75
N ALA A 203 2.42 -6.94 -1.99
CA ALA A 203 2.57 -6.92 -0.54
C ALA A 203 1.30 -6.37 0.12
N HIS A 204 1.42 -5.63 1.23
CA HIS A 204 0.26 -5.13 1.99
C HIS A 204 -0.19 -3.71 1.58
N GLY A 205 0.55 -3.02 0.70
CA GLY A 205 0.09 -1.80 0.05
C GLY A 205 -0.21 -0.60 0.95
N CYS A 206 0.51 -0.48 2.07
CA CYS A 206 0.32 0.57 3.06
C CYS A 206 1.67 1.14 3.50
N ASN A 207 1.68 2.35 4.03
CA ASN A 207 2.87 2.92 4.66
C ASN A 207 3.36 2.07 5.85
N SER A 208 4.51 2.41 6.41
CA SER A 208 5.14 1.63 7.47
C SER A 208 4.34 1.65 8.80
N VAL A 209 4.53 0.60 9.58
CA VAL A 209 4.02 0.50 10.96
C VAL A 209 4.64 1.59 11.85
N ILE A 210 5.94 1.86 11.67
CA ILE A 210 6.66 2.89 12.44
C ILE A 210 6.03 4.26 12.20
N ALA A 211 5.78 4.64 10.94
CA ALA A 211 5.14 5.92 10.60
C ALA A 211 3.77 6.07 11.27
N THR A 212 2.90 5.06 11.11
CA THR A 212 1.55 5.10 11.70
C THR A 212 1.59 5.18 13.23
N LYS A 213 2.45 4.38 13.88
CA LYS A 213 2.59 4.40 15.36
C LYS A 213 3.20 5.70 15.87
N THR A 214 4.11 6.31 15.13
CA THR A 214 4.68 7.61 15.47
C THR A 214 3.60 8.69 15.37
N ALA A 215 2.82 8.72 14.30
CA ALA A 215 1.72 9.66 14.14
C ALA A 215 0.67 9.55 15.26
N LEU A 216 0.31 8.32 15.65
CA LEU A 216 -0.64 8.07 16.76
C LEU A 216 -0.18 8.60 18.12
N LYS A 217 1.12 8.82 18.31
CA LYS A 217 1.67 9.45 19.52
C LYS A 217 1.68 10.97 19.45
N LEU A 218 1.55 11.54 18.26
CA LEU A 218 1.75 12.98 18.02
C LEU A 218 0.45 13.72 17.71
N SER A 219 -0.65 12.99 17.42
CA SER A 219 -1.92 13.60 17.00
C SER A 219 -3.13 12.83 17.55
N ASP A 220 -4.30 13.51 17.55
CA ASP A 220 -5.57 12.93 17.97
C ASP A 220 -6.18 12.07 16.86
N TYR A 221 -5.93 12.42 15.60
CA TYR A 221 -6.40 11.70 14.41
C TYR A 221 -5.23 11.36 13.50
N VAL A 222 -5.17 10.11 13.07
CA VAL A 222 -4.21 9.64 12.06
C VAL A 222 -4.95 9.13 10.85
N ILE A 223 -4.70 9.75 9.71
CA ILE A 223 -5.21 9.31 8.43
C ILE A 223 -4.13 8.47 7.75
N THR A 224 -4.47 7.25 7.38
CA THR A 224 -3.57 6.39 6.62
C THR A 224 -4.30 5.86 5.39
N GLU A 225 -3.57 5.19 4.52
CA GLU A 225 -4.12 4.68 3.26
C GLU A 225 -4.04 3.16 3.16
N ALA A 226 -4.90 2.62 2.30
CA ALA A 226 -4.80 1.26 1.78
C ALA A 226 -4.86 1.33 0.25
N GLY A 227 -3.89 0.73 -0.43
CA GLY A 227 -3.75 0.84 -1.87
C GLY A 227 -4.76 0.01 -2.65
N PHE A 228 -5.12 0.44 -3.86
CA PHE A 228 -6.09 -0.20 -4.75
C PHE A 228 -7.53 -0.19 -4.20
N GLY A 229 -8.38 -1.07 -4.72
CA GLY A 229 -9.75 -1.24 -4.22
C GLY A 229 -9.80 -1.77 -2.79
N ALA A 230 -10.89 -1.49 -2.10
CA ALA A 230 -11.06 -1.90 -0.71
C ALA A 230 -11.10 -3.43 -0.52
N ASP A 231 -11.48 -4.17 -1.55
CA ASP A 231 -11.43 -5.64 -1.58
C ASP A 231 -10.00 -6.18 -1.44
N LEU A 232 -9.01 -5.48 -1.99
CA LEU A 232 -7.61 -5.86 -1.96
C LEU A 232 -6.84 -5.12 -0.86
N GLY A 233 -6.81 -3.79 -0.93
CA GLY A 233 -5.96 -2.98 -0.07
C GLY A 233 -6.46 -2.89 1.36
N ALA A 234 -7.76 -2.69 1.59
CA ALA A 234 -8.30 -2.63 2.94
C ALA A 234 -8.24 -4.00 3.62
N GLU A 235 -8.52 -5.09 2.90
CA GLU A 235 -8.35 -6.45 3.43
C GLU A 235 -6.92 -6.67 3.94
N LYS A 236 -5.91 -6.38 3.12
CA LYS A 236 -4.49 -6.52 3.51
C LYS A 236 -4.08 -5.56 4.62
N PHE A 237 -4.62 -4.36 4.64
CA PHE A 237 -4.40 -3.43 5.74
C PHE A 237 -4.87 -4.04 7.07
N PHE A 238 -6.06 -4.62 7.10
CA PHE A 238 -6.63 -5.23 8.30
C PHE A 238 -5.94 -6.55 8.66
N ASP A 239 -5.95 -7.52 7.76
CA ASP A 239 -5.48 -8.88 8.04
C ASP A 239 -3.96 -9.03 8.04
N ILE A 240 -3.19 -8.08 7.48
CA ILE A 240 -1.74 -8.11 7.53
C ILE A 240 -1.19 -7.00 8.44
N LYS A 241 -1.36 -5.72 8.06
CA LYS A 241 -0.73 -4.62 8.79
C LYS A 241 -1.27 -4.50 10.22
N CYS A 242 -2.59 -4.44 10.40
CA CYS A 242 -3.19 -4.34 11.73
C CYS A 242 -2.89 -5.56 12.59
N ARG A 243 -3.00 -6.75 12.02
CA ARG A 243 -2.70 -8.02 12.71
C ARG A 243 -1.26 -8.06 13.23
N LYS A 244 -0.28 -7.72 12.40
CA LYS A 244 1.16 -7.75 12.77
C LYS A 244 1.57 -6.63 13.71
N SER A 245 0.90 -5.48 13.67
CA SER A 245 1.26 -4.28 14.43
C SER A 245 0.44 -4.04 15.69
N GLY A 246 -0.72 -4.70 15.83
CA GLY A 246 -1.69 -4.43 16.88
C GLY A 246 -2.51 -3.14 16.67
N LEU A 247 -2.43 -2.52 15.50
CA LEU A 247 -3.26 -1.37 15.15
C LEU A 247 -4.73 -1.75 15.06
N ARG A 248 -5.61 -0.84 15.47
CA ARG A 248 -7.06 -1.00 15.42
C ARG A 248 -7.68 0.28 14.87
N PRO A 249 -8.15 0.30 13.62
CA PRO A 249 -8.80 1.48 13.04
C PRO A 249 -10.14 1.76 13.72
N ASP A 250 -10.54 3.03 13.77
CA ASP A 250 -11.81 3.46 14.37
C ASP A 250 -12.89 3.75 13.32
N CYS A 251 -12.47 4.10 12.09
CA CYS A 251 -13.36 4.41 10.98
C CYS A 251 -12.68 4.09 9.66
N VAL A 252 -13.47 3.75 8.65
CA VAL A 252 -13.01 3.59 7.26
C VAL A 252 -13.71 4.60 6.37
N VAL A 253 -12.92 5.31 5.58
CA VAL A 253 -13.42 6.18 4.51
C VAL A 253 -13.21 5.48 3.17
N ILE A 254 -14.30 5.11 2.51
CA ILE A 254 -14.26 4.57 1.15
C ILE A 254 -14.34 5.74 0.16
N VAL A 255 -13.32 5.87 -0.66
CA VAL A 255 -13.29 6.89 -1.71
C VAL A 255 -14.00 6.35 -2.94
N ALA A 256 -15.09 7.00 -3.33
CA ALA A 256 -15.83 6.71 -4.55
C ALA A 256 -15.65 7.84 -5.57
N THR A 257 -15.61 7.49 -6.85
CA THR A 257 -15.73 8.46 -7.96
C THR A 257 -16.85 8.04 -8.89
N ILE A 258 -17.65 8.99 -9.32
CA ILE A 258 -18.75 8.76 -10.29
C ILE A 258 -18.18 8.12 -11.56
N ARG A 259 -17.03 8.58 -12.03
CA ARG A 259 -16.34 8.01 -13.19
C ARG A 259 -16.03 6.52 -13.05
N ALA A 260 -15.48 6.10 -11.90
CA ALA A 260 -15.17 4.69 -11.67
C ALA A 260 -16.45 3.84 -11.63
N LEU A 261 -17.49 4.33 -10.98
CA LEU A 261 -18.78 3.62 -10.92
C LEU A 261 -19.42 3.50 -12.30
N LYS A 262 -19.41 4.56 -13.13
CA LYS A 262 -19.87 4.48 -14.53
C LYS A 262 -19.06 3.49 -15.35
N MET A 263 -17.73 3.47 -15.16
CA MET A 263 -16.87 2.49 -15.85
C MET A 263 -17.22 1.05 -15.45
N HIS A 264 -17.47 0.79 -14.17
CA HIS A 264 -17.99 -0.51 -13.71
C HIS A 264 -19.39 -0.83 -14.27
N GLY A 265 -20.18 0.19 -14.61
CA GLY A 265 -21.46 0.05 -15.29
C GLY A 265 -21.35 -0.12 -16.80
N GLY A 266 -20.13 -0.18 -17.36
CA GLY A 266 -19.87 -0.48 -18.78
C GLY A 266 -19.59 0.74 -19.68
N VAL A 267 -19.44 1.95 -19.12
CA VAL A 267 -19.08 3.15 -19.90
C VAL A 267 -17.61 3.12 -20.28
N LYS A 268 -17.30 3.40 -21.52
CA LYS A 268 -15.93 3.49 -22.03
C LYS A 268 -15.20 4.71 -21.46
N LYS A 269 -13.87 4.63 -21.40
CA LYS A 269 -13.02 5.64 -20.75
C LYS A 269 -13.15 7.05 -21.34
N ASP A 270 -13.33 7.16 -22.63
CA ASP A 270 -13.50 8.41 -23.38
C ASP A 270 -14.87 9.05 -23.19
N GLU A 271 -15.88 8.28 -22.81
CA GLU A 271 -17.27 8.73 -22.59
C GLU A 271 -17.59 9.04 -21.11
N LEU A 272 -16.67 8.83 -20.17
CA LEU A 272 -16.87 9.00 -18.73
C LEU A 272 -17.25 10.44 -18.32
N LYS A 273 -17.01 11.42 -19.17
CA LYS A 273 -17.37 12.83 -18.93
C LYS A 273 -18.87 13.10 -19.11
N ASN A 274 -19.59 12.25 -19.83
CA ASN A 274 -21.00 12.40 -20.12
C ASN A 274 -21.85 11.87 -18.96
N GLU A 275 -22.97 12.52 -18.65
CA GLU A 275 -23.95 12.00 -17.68
C GLU A 275 -24.48 10.64 -18.12
N ASN A 276 -24.47 9.66 -17.19
CA ASN A 276 -25.02 8.33 -17.46
C ASN A 276 -25.50 7.65 -16.17
N LEU A 277 -26.72 7.97 -15.76
CA LEU A 277 -27.35 7.43 -14.55
C LEU A 277 -27.57 5.90 -14.62
N ASP A 278 -27.86 5.35 -15.80
CA ASP A 278 -28.11 3.92 -15.94
C ASP A 278 -26.83 3.10 -15.74
N ALA A 279 -25.72 3.59 -16.25
CA ALA A 279 -24.43 2.99 -15.99
C ALA A 279 -24.03 3.14 -14.50
N LEU A 280 -24.29 4.31 -13.90
CA LEU A 280 -24.04 4.54 -12.48
C LEU A 280 -24.83 3.56 -11.60
N LYS A 281 -26.14 3.35 -11.91
CA LYS A 281 -26.99 2.35 -11.24
C LYS A 281 -26.45 0.92 -11.38
N LYS A 282 -25.92 0.56 -12.52
CA LYS A 282 -25.29 -0.77 -12.74
C LYS A 282 -23.97 -0.91 -11.95
N GLY A 283 -23.17 0.15 -11.91
CA GLY A 283 -21.85 0.11 -11.26
C GLY A 283 -21.87 0.27 -9.74
N ILE A 284 -22.99 0.76 -9.17
CA ILE A 284 -23.11 1.00 -7.71
C ILE A 284 -22.92 -0.27 -6.88
N VAL A 285 -23.21 -1.45 -7.42
CA VAL A 285 -23.04 -2.76 -6.77
C VAL A 285 -21.58 -2.98 -6.31
N ASN A 286 -20.63 -2.32 -6.97
CA ASN A 286 -19.24 -2.39 -6.60
C ASN A 286 -18.96 -1.62 -5.29
N LEU A 287 -19.53 -0.41 -5.16
CA LEU A 287 -19.45 0.37 -3.92
C LEU A 287 -20.17 -0.35 -2.77
N GLU A 288 -21.37 -0.90 -3.03
CA GLU A 288 -22.10 -1.74 -2.06
C GLU A 288 -21.23 -2.89 -1.53
N ARG A 289 -20.54 -3.58 -2.43
CA ARG A 289 -19.63 -4.67 -2.05
C ARG A 289 -18.52 -4.18 -1.12
N HIS A 290 -17.86 -3.07 -1.45
CA HIS A 290 -16.79 -2.52 -0.63
C HIS A 290 -17.27 -2.10 0.76
N ILE A 291 -18.44 -1.49 0.85
CA ILE A 291 -19.07 -1.14 2.14
C ILE A 291 -19.33 -2.40 2.97
N ASN A 292 -19.96 -3.41 2.36
CA ASN A 292 -20.27 -4.66 3.04
C ASN A 292 -19.01 -5.44 3.46
N ASN A 293 -17.97 -5.47 2.62
CA ASN A 293 -16.70 -6.09 2.96
C ASN A 293 -16.06 -5.42 4.17
N THR A 294 -16.05 -4.08 4.21
CA THR A 294 -15.51 -3.33 5.36
C THR A 294 -16.30 -3.57 6.64
N ARG A 295 -17.62 -3.63 6.55
CA ARG A 295 -18.51 -3.94 7.70
C ARG A 295 -18.24 -5.33 8.30
N LYS A 296 -17.73 -6.30 7.52
CA LYS A 296 -17.35 -7.63 8.03
C LYS A 296 -16.22 -7.56 9.06
N PHE A 297 -15.36 -6.55 8.96
CA PHE A 297 -14.31 -6.29 9.95
C PHE A 297 -14.81 -5.54 11.19
N GLY A 298 -16.12 -5.29 11.29
CA GLY A 298 -16.74 -4.62 12.45
C GLY A 298 -16.48 -3.11 12.48
N LEU A 299 -16.12 -2.50 11.36
CA LEU A 299 -15.77 -1.08 11.27
C LEU A 299 -16.94 -0.23 10.73
N PRO A 300 -17.16 0.95 11.29
CA PRO A 300 -18.04 1.93 10.69
C PRO A 300 -17.42 2.51 9.43
N VAL A 301 -18.27 2.82 8.45
CA VAL A 301 -17.89 3.29 7.12
C VAL A 301 -18.49 4.64 6.86
N ALA A 302 -17.68 5.55 6.31
CA ALA A 302 -18.12 6.74 5.60
C ALA A 302 -17.72 6.64 4.12
N VAL A 303 -18.48 7.26 3.23
CA VAL A 303 -18.16 7.36 1.81
C VAL A 303 -17.76 8.80 1.49
N ALA A 304 -16.64 8.96 0.79
CA ALA A 304 -16.19 10.23 0.25
C ALA A 304 -16.35 10.24 -1.28
N ILE A 305 -17.20 11.07 -1.81
CA ILE A 305 -17.26 11.31 -3.26
C ILE A 305 -16.09 12.23 -3.62
N ASN A 306 -15.07 11.67 -4.30
CA ASN A 306 -14.01 12.48 -4.88
C ASN A 306 -14.53 13.12 -6.17
N HIS A 307 -15.02 14.36 -6.05
CA HIS A 307 -15.76 15.07 -7.08
C HIS A 307 -14.86 15.56 -8.22
N PHE A 308 -15.33 15.38 -9.44
CA PHE A 308 -14.76 15.95 -10.65
C PHE A 308 -15.71 17.00 -11.23
N ALA A 309 -15.16 18.05 -11.83
CA ALA A 309 -15.96 19.13 -12.44
C ALA A 309 -16.95 18.68 -13.53
N THR A 310 -16.79 17.46 -14.03
CA THR A 310 -17.70 16.85 -15.03
C THR A 310 -18.79 15.99 -14.42
N ASP A 311 -18.79 15.80 -13.10
CA ASP A 311 -19.83 15.01 -12.44
C ASP A 311 -21.12 15.85 -12.38
N SER A 312 -22.26 15.30 -12.83
CA SER A 312 -23.52 16.03 -12.81
C SER A 312 -24.19 16.00 -11.44
N GLU A 313 -24.98 17.00 -11.14
CA GLU A 313 -25.76 17.04 -9.88
C GLU A 313 -26.66 15.82 -9.73
N LYS A 314 -27.28 15.34 -10.82
CA LYS A 314 -28.13 14.15 -10.79
C LYS A 314 -27.35 12.90 -10.40
N GLU A 315 -26.12 12.74 -10.91
CA GLU A 315 -25.26 11.61 -10.58
C GLU A 315 -24.79 11.69 -9.11
N VAL A 316 -24.44 12.88 -8.65
CA VAL A 316 -24.07 13.12 -7.24
C VAL A 316 -25.24 12.80 -6.31
N ASN A 317 -26.44 13.37 -6.59
CA ASN A 317 -27.63 13.16 -5.77
C ASN A 317 -28.03 11.68 -5.73
N PHE A 318 -27.98 10.98 -6.87
CA PHE A 318 -28.25 9.55 -6.90
C PHE A 318 -27.30 8.76 -5.96
N LEU A 319 -26.03 9.11 -5.93
CA LEU A 319 -25.05 8.42 -5.07
C LEU A 319 -25.26 8.77 -3.59
N VAL A 320 -25.65 10.00 -3.29
CA VAL A 320 -26.02 10.44 -1.93
C VAL A 320 -27.24 9.66 -1.45
N ASP A 321 -28.34 9.67 -2.21
CA ASP A 321 -29.57 8.96 -1.88
C ASP A 321 -29.32 7.47 -1.67
N PHE A 322 -28.51 6.85 -2.53
CA PHE A 322 -28.14 5.45 -2.39
C PHE A 322 -27.44 5.16 -1.05
N CYS A 323 -26.43 5.96 -0.70
CA CYS A 323 -25.66 5.74 0.52
C CYS A 323 -26.50 6.00 1.78
N GLU A 324 -27.33 7.03 1.77
CA GLU A 324 -28.25 7.34 2.89
C GLU A 324 -29.26 6.20 3.10
N ASN A 325 -29.88 5.72 2.03
CA ASN A 325 -30.79 4.56 2.09
C ASN A 325 -30.08 3.27 2.52
N PHE A 326 -28.77 3.16 2.21
CA PHE A 326 -27.93 2.04 2.62
C PHE A 326 -27.41 2.17 4.07
N GLY A 327 -27.76 3.27 4.75
CA GLY A 327 -27.34 3.57 6.12
C GLY A 327 -25.84 3.83 6.26
N VAL A 328 -25.26 4.56 5.31
CA VAL A 328 -23.86 4.96 5.31
C VAL A 328 -23.74 6.46 5.14
N ALA A 329 -22.98 7.10 6.01
CA ALA A 329 -22.70 8.52 5.88
C ALA A 329 -21.86 8.78 4.61
N ILE A 330 -22.22 9.84 3.89
CA ILE A 330 -21.55 10.23 2.64
C ILE A 330 -21.26 11.73 2.65
N SER A 331 -20.16 12.12 2.04
CA SER A 331 -19.77 13.53 1.89
C SER A 331 -19.20 13.78 0.50
N LEU A 332 -19.61 14.89 -0.11
CA LEU A 332 -19.03 15.39 -1.34
C LEU A 332 -17.69 16.08 -1.03
N CYS A 333 -16.64 15.72 -1.71
CA CYS A 333 -15.29 16.21 -1.45
C CYS A 333 -14.73 16.94 -2.66
N THR A 334 -14.49 18.25 -2.50
CA THR A 334 -13.93 19.14 -3.53
C THR A 334 -12.48 19.55 -3.22
N HIS A 335 -11.76 18.71 -2.50
CA HIS A 335 -10.41 18.99 -2.01
C HIS A 335 -9.37 19.24 -3.11
N TRP A 336 -9.61 18.77 -4.33
CA TRP A 336 -8.70 19.07 -5.44
C TRP A 336 -8.65 20.59 -5.73
N SER A 337 -9.79 21.28 -5.69
CA SER A 337 -9.90 22.71 -5.95
C SER A 337 -9.91 23.56 -4.68
N ASN A 338 -10.36 23.02 -3.55
CA ASN A 338 -10.64 23.78 -2.34
C ASN A 338 -9.82 23.32 -1.10
N GLY A 339 -8.83 22.44 -1.29
CA GLY A 339 -8.00 21.94 -0.19
C GLY A 339 -8.82 21.37 0.97
N GLY A 340 -8.42 21.63 2.19
CA GLY A 340 -9.10 21.17 3.42
C GLY A 340 -10.50 21.71 3.59
N GLU A 341 -10.81 22.91 3.06
CA GLU A 341 -12.17 23.47 3.07
C GLU A 341 -13.16 22.53 2.37
N GLY A 342 -12.74 21.95 1.24
CA GLY A 342 -13.54 21.01 0.44
C GLY A 342 -13.77 19.64 1.10
N THR A 343 -13.28 19.40 2.32
CA THR A 343 -13.45 18.14 3.07
C THR A 343 -13.94 18.36 4.49
N LYS A 344 -14.35 19.54 4.88
CA LYS A 344 -14.86 19.83 6.24
C LYS A 344 -16.05 18.94 6.62
N ASP A 345 -16.98 18.71 5.71
CA ASP A 345 -18.14 17.85 5.98
C ASP A 345 -17.74 16.41 6.21
N LEU A 346 -16.80 15.90 5.41
CA LEU A 346 -16.21 14.59 5.63
C LEU A 346 -15.50 14.53 6.98
N ALA A 347 -14.72 15.55 7.33
CA ALA A 347 -14.00 15.63 8.59
C ALA A 347 -14.96 15.59 9.78
N ASN A 348 -16.03 16.38 9.76
CA ASN A 348 -17.08 16.37 10.77
C ASN A 348 -17.77 15.00 10.87
N THR A 349 -18.02 14.36 9.74
CA THR A 349 -18.61 13.03 9.67
C THR A 349 -17.71 11.99 10.33
N VAL A 350 -16.41 12.00 10.00
CA VAL A 350 -15.42 11.09 10.59
C VAL A 350 -15.30 11.29 12.10
N VAL A 351 -15.24 12.54 12.57
CA VAL A 351 -15.21 12.85 14.02
C VAL A 351 -16.41 12.28 14.72
N LYS A 352 -17.63 12.56 14.20
CA LYS A 352 -18.89 12.03 14.79
C LYS A 352 -18.91 10.49 14.85
N ILE A 353 -18.38 9.82 13.83
CA ILE A 353 -18.29 8.37 13.80
C ILE A 353 -17.31 7.89 14.88
N CYS A 354 -16.10 8.44 14.93
CA CYS A 354 -15.07 8.03 15.88
C CYS A 354 -15.47 8.28 17.33
N GLU A 355 -16.17 9.39 17.64
CA GLU A 355 -16.64 9.73 18.98
C GLU A 355 -17.82 8.85 19.46
N LYS A 356 -18.67 8.40 18.54
CA LYS A 356 -19.86 7.59 18.88
C LYS A 356 -19.63 6.09 18.82
N SER A 357 -18.67 5.64 18.04
CA SER A 357 -18.45 4.23 17.76
C SER A 357 -17.65 3.56 18.85
N LYS A 358 -18.15 2.42 19.39
CA LYS A 358 -17.28 1.48 20.09
C LYS A 358 -16.46 0.72 19.05
N ASN A 359 -15.14 0.69 19.23
CA ASN A 359 -14.28 -0.06 18.32
C ASN A 359 -14.55 -1.55 18.42
N THR A 360 -15.24 -2.09 17.41
CA THR A 360 -15.61 -3.51 17.29
C THR A 360 -14.77 -4.23 16.24
N PHE A 361 -13.61 -3.67 15.90
CA PHE A 361 -12.70 -4.23 14.91
C PHE A 361 -12.34 -5.68 15.18
N LYS A 362 -12.46 -6.52 14.18
CA LYS A 362 -12.09 -7.93 14.19
C LYS A 362 -11.43 -8.33 12.89
N PHE A 363 -10.62 -9.36 12.94
CA PHE A 363 -10.00 -9.95 11.73
C PHE A 363 -10.97 -10.89 11.02
N LEU A 364 -10.75 -11.06 9.71
CA LEU A 364 -11.60 -11.94 8.90
C LEU A 364 -11.42 -13.42 9.29
N TYR A 365 -10.20 -13.80 9.69
CA TYR A 365 -9.86 -15.17 10.08
C TYR A 365 -8.90 -15.19 11.27
N GLU A 366 -8.83 -16.33 11.94
CA GLU A 366 -7.90 -16.56 13.05
C GLU A 366 -6.51 -16.97 12.57
N ASP A 367 -5.47 -16.65 13.34
CA ASP A 367 -4.06 -16.93 12.98
C ASP A 367 -3.79 -18.43 12.79
N LYS A 368 -4.43 -19.27 13.59
CA LYS A 368 -4.27 -20.74 13.58
C LYS A 368 -4.94 -21.43 12.39
N LEU A 369 -5.77 -20.73 11.63
CA LEU A 369 -6.44 -21.31 10.47
C LEU A 369 -5.39 -21.75 9.43
N PRO A 370 -5.47 -22.98 8.84
CA PRO A 370 -4.57 -23.42 7.78
C PRO A 370 -4.55 -22.44 6.59
N LEU A 371 -3.40 -22.33 5.92
CA LEU A 371 -3.21 -21.34 4.86
C LEU A 371 -4.28 -21.44 3.76
N PHE A 372 -4.58 -22.65 3.28
CA PHE A 372 -5.62 -22.85 2.28
C PHE A 372 -6.99 -22.34 2.75
N LYS A 373 -7.34 -22.60 4.01
CA LYS A 373 -8.60 -22.13 4.59
C LYS A 373 -8.67 -20.60 4.76
N LYS A 374 -7.51 -19.92 4.94
CA LYS A 374 -7.44 -18.47 4.88
C LYS A 374 -7.73 -17.95 3.49
N ILE A 375 -7.14 -18.57 2.46
CA ILE A 375 -7.38 -18.23 1.06
C ILE A 375 -8.86 -18.43 0.71
N GLU A 376 -9.43 -19.59 1.04
CA GLU A 376 -10.84 -19.91 0.82
C GLU A 376 -11.76 -18.86 1.47
N LYS A 377 -11.46 -18.49 2.72
CA LYS A 377 -12.25 -17.50 3.45
C LYS A 377 -12.20 -16.12 2.80
N ILE A 378 -11.03 -15.65 2.37
CA ILE A 378 -10.89 -14.38 1.66
C ILE A 378 -11.65 -14.45 0.33
N ALA A 379 -11.47 -15.52 -0.44
CA ALA A 379 -12.15 -15.69 -1.73
C ALA A 379 -13.67 -15.67 -1.60
N GLN A 380 -14.22 -16.39 -0.64
CA GLN A 380 -15.67 -16.46 -0.41
C GLN A 380 -16.22 -15.17 0.21
N GLU A 381 -15.60 -14.69 1.29
CA GLU A 381 -16.13 -13.56 2.07
C GLU A 381 -15.93 -12.21 1.37
N ILE A 382 -14.77 -11.98 0.77
CA ILE A 382 -14.43 -10.69 0.15
C ILE A 382 -14.82 -10.69 -1.33
N TYR A 383 -14.49 -11.75 -2.07
CA TYR A 383 -14.72 -11.84 -3.51
C TYR A 383 -16.00 -12.57 -3.91
N ARG A 384 -16.71 -13.19 -2.94
CA ARG A 384 -17.95 -13.96 -3.16
C ARG A 384 -17.75 -15.12 -4.16
N ALA A 385 -16.56 -15.74 -4.12
CA ALA A 385 -16.31 -16.94 -4.89
C ALA A 385 -17.22 -18.10 -4.41
N SER A 386 -17.79 -18.84 -5.34
CA SER A 386 -18.59 -20.03 -5.05
C SER A 386 -17.69 -21.21 -4.66
N GLU A 387 -16.53 -21.31 -5.30
CA GLU A 387 -15.53 -22.38 -5.12
C GLU A 387 -14.12 -21.82 -5.12
N VAL A 388 -13.18 -22.55 -4.50
CA VAL A 388 -11.74 -22.22 -4.43
C VAL A 388 -10.90 -23.46 -4.68
#